data_9cf1ac09f117a6565ff508e625de336b
#
_entry.id   9cf1ac09f117a6565ff508e625de336b
#
_cell.length_a   1.000
_cell.length_b   1.000
_cell.length_c   1.000
_cell.angle_alpha   90.00
_cell.angle_beta   90.00
_cell.angle_gamma   90.00
#
_symmetry.space_group_name_H-M   'P 1'
#
loop_
_entity.id
_entity.type
_entity.pdbx_description
1 polymer ?
#
loop_
_entity_poly.entity_id
_entity_poly.type
_entity_poly.pdbx_seq_one_letter_code
_entity_poly.pdbx_strand_id
1 'polypeptide(L)'
;MTGFAGFATVRGRLVPVPVAFFTELLPQIDNLLELKVTLHLFWLLYHRQGLPKAIARSELEADMELLRSLKTVQGPRRAHDYLREGLERAVARGTLLSLSVWEVGGARERWYFLNTPASREALGRVEGRGRAVEELLPVHTVEVVRVQRPNIFTLYEQNIGLLTPLVADELRAAELEYPVAWIEDAMRQAVEYNKRNWRYVRGILRRWQIEGRGHGVDARRSEQDHDSDRYRRGKYGHLVE
;
A
#
# COMPACT_ATOMS: atom_id res chain seq x y z
N MET A 1 36.69 14.16 -4.62
CA MET A 1 35.50 13.58 -3.93
C MET A 1 35.85 13.46 -2.46
N THR A 2 35.25 14.26 -1.59
CA THR A 2 35.38 14.09 -0.15
C THR A 2 34.61 12.82 0.24
N GLY A 3 35.32 11.80 0.71
CA GLY A 3 34.71 10.56 1.17
C GLY A 3 33.79 10.79 2.36
N PHE A 4 32.83 9.86 2.60
CA PHE A 4 31.97 9.88 3.77
C PHE A 4 32.82 9.68 5.04
N ALA A 5 32.79 10.69 5.93
CA ALA A 5 33.62 10.72 7.16
C ALA A 5 33.04 9.88 8.34
N GLY A 6 31.94 9.14 8.10
CA GLY A 6 31.24 8.40 9.14
C GLY A 6 30.07 9.19 9.74
N PHE A 7 29.24 8.50 10.55
CA PHE A 7 28.16 9.16 11.29
C PHE A 7 28.72 9.86 12.52
N ALA A 8 28.46 11.15 12.66
CA ALA A 8 28.71 11.86 13.92
C ALA A 8 27.86 11.22 15.04
N THR A 9 28.35 11.26 16.28
CA THR A 9 27.73 10.62 17.46
C THR A 9 26.21 10.66 17.46
N VAL A 10 25.57 9.54 17.82
CA VAL A 10 24.13 9.17 17.72
C VAL A 10 23.13 10.16 18.39
N ARG A 11 23.56 11.32 18.84
CA ARG A 11 22.67 12.44 19.24
C ARG A 11 22.06 13.17 18.04
N GLY A 12 22.34 12.69 16.80
CA GLY A 12 21.75 13.16 15.56
C GLY A 12 20.25 12.79 15.44
N ARG A 13 19.56 13.52 14.58
CA ARG A 13 18.17 13.26 14.24
C ARG A 13 18.06 11.88 13.54
N LEU A 14 17.37 10.94 14.16
CA LEU A 14 17.08 9.63 13.60
C LEU A 14 15.77 9.69 12.80
N VAL A 15 15.72 8.96 11.71
CA VAL A 15 14.50 8.74 10.94
C VAL A 15 14.07 7.30 11.16
N PRO A 16 12.88 7.05 11.74
CA PRO A 16 12.39 5.70 11.92
C PRO A 16 12.03 5.07 10.58
N VAL A 17 12.56 3.87 10.33
CA VAL A 17 12.16 3.03 9.21
C VAL A 17 11.44 1.83 9.80
N PRO A 18 10.22 1.48 9.30
CA PRO A 18 9.47 0.34 9.81
C PRO A 18 10.25 -0.97 9.70
N VAL A 19 10.11 -1.86 10.67
CA VAL A 19 10.77 -3.18 10.63
C VAL A 19 10.39 -3.95 9.37
N ALA A 20 9.12 -3.88 8.95
CA ALA A 20 8.63 -4.49 7.70
C ALA A 20 9.42 -4.06 6.45
N PHE A 21 10.03 -2.86 6.46
CA PHE A 21 10.94 -2.48 5.37
C PHE A 21 12.10 -3.46 5.24
N PHE A 22 12.73 -3.87 6.34
CA PHE A 22 13.89 -4.76 6.31
C PHE A 22 13.51 -6.23 6.13
N THR A 23 12.41 -6.65 6.72
CA THR A 23 12.00 -8.06 6.75
C THR A 23 11.18 -8.50 5.55
N GLU A 24 10.43 -7.57 4.93
CA GLU A 24 9.46 -7.90 3.89
C GLU A 24 9.74 -7.16 2.58
N LEU A 25 10.00 -5.85 2.63
CA LEU A 25 10.13 -5.02 1.44
C LEU A 25 11.53 -5.10 0.82
N LEU A 26 12.59 -4.91 1.61
CA LEU A 26 13.97 -4.87 1.13
C LEU A 26 14.40 -6.14 0.38
N PRO A 27 14.02 -7.36 0.79
CA PRO A 27 14.32 -8.57 0.03
C PRO A 27 13.67 -8.61 -1.37
N GLN A 28 12.62 -7.83 -1.59
CA GLN A 28 11.90 -7.78 -2.86
C GLN A 28 12.41 -6.68 -3.80
N ILE A 29 13.13 -5.69 -3.27
CA ILE A 29 13.67 -4.59 -4.08
C ILE A 29 14.94 -5.05 -4.79
N ASP A 30 14.86 -5.15 -6.11
CA ASP A 30 15.96 -5.50 -7.01
C ASP A 30 16.57 -4.29 -7.74
N ASN A 31 15.97 -3.12 -7.60
CA ASN A 31 16.35 -1.91 -8.31
C ASN A 31 16.87 -0.84 -7.35
N LEU A 32 18.10 -0.35 -7.63
CA LEU A 32 18.76 0.65 -6.78
C LEU A 32 18.06 2.02 -6.80
N LEU A 33 17.42 2.39 -7.91
CA LEU A 33 16.66 3.65 -8.00
C LEU A 33 15.44 3.59 -7.08
N GLU A 34 14.70 2.48 -7.11
CA GLU A 34 13.57 2.23 -6.22
C GLU A 34 13.99 2.31 -4.74
N LEU A 35 15.09 1.65 -4.39
CA LEU A 35 15.62 1.64 -3.03
C LEU A 35 15.97 3.06 -2.55
N LYS A 36 16.72 3.82 -3.37
CA LYS A 36 17.12 5.18 -3.04
C LYS A 36 15.92 6.12 -2.88
N VAL A 37 14.97 6.05 -3.81
CA VAL A 37 13.74 6.84 -3.77
C VAL A 37 12.93 6.50 -2.53
N THR A 38 12.75 5.22 -2.23
CA THR A 38 11.99 4.75 -1.05
C THR A 38 12.59 5.26 0.26
N LEU A 39 13.91 5.08 0.46
CA LEU A 39 14.58 5.55 1.67
C LEU A 39 14.54 7.08 1.81
N HIS A 40 14.73 7.80 0.71
CA HIS A 40 14.65 9.26 0.71
C HIS A 40 13.24 9.76 1.04
N LEU A 41 12.20 9.10 0.55
CA LEU A 41 10.81 9.39 0.89
C LEU A 41 10.50 9.13 2.36
N PHE A 42 11.04 8.07 2.99
CA PHE A 42 10.92 7.89 4.44
C PHE A 42 11.47 9.10 5.20
N TRP A 43 12.63 9.61 4.77
CA TRP A 43 13.24 10.78 5.40
C TRP A 43 12.40 12.05 5.20
N LEU A 44 11.97 12.36 3.98
CA LEU A 44 11.17 13.55 3.69
C LEU A 44 9.82 13.52 4.40
N LEU A 45 9.11 12.40 4.33
CA LEU A 45 7.79 12.25 4.94
C LEU A 45 7.85 12.21 6.47
N TYR A 46 8.98 11.80 7.06
CA TYR A 46 9.15 11.87 8.51
C TYR A 46 9.03 13.31 9.04
N HIS A 47 9.56 14.27 8.32
CA HIS A 47 9.53 15.69 8.71
C HIS A 47 8.23 16.41 8.35
N ARG A 48 7.31 15.77 7.63
CA ARG A 48 6.01 16.35 7.28
C ARG A 48 5.03 16.26 8.43
N GLN A 49 4.17 17.27 8.51
CA GLN A 49 3.00 17.29 9.40
C GLN A 49 1.75 16.82 8.65
N GLY A 50 0.69 16.49 9.39
CA GLY A 50 -0.55 16.00 8.82
C GLY A 50 -0.62 14.47 8.72
N LEU A 51 -1.83 13.96 8.50
CA LEU A 51 -2.13 12.53 8.29
C LEU A 51 -3.22 12.41 7.22
N PRO A 52 -2.94 11.66 6.15
CA PRO A 52 -1.67 11.04 5.79
C PRO A 52 -0.64 12.05 5.31
N LYS A 53 0.64 11.72 5.48
CA LYS A 53 1.75 12.54 4.99
C LYS A 53 1.91 12.36 3.49
N ALA A 54 2.03 13.46 2.77
CA ALA A 54 2.15 13.50 1.32
C ALA A 54 3.34 14.33 0.86
N ILE A 55 3.82 14.06 -0.36
CA ILE A 55 4.83 14.86 -1.04
C ILE A 55 4.47 14.99 -2.52
N ALA A 56 4.60 16.19 -3.06
CA ALA A 56 4.37 16.47 -4.47
C ALA A 56 5.54 15.98 -5.33
N ARG A 57 5.24 15.59 -6.57
CA ARG A 57 6.28 15.23 -7.55
C ARG A 57 7.21 16.40 -7.83
N SER A 58 6.67 17.59 -7.97
CA SER A 58 7.43 18.84 -8.19
C SER A 58 8.46 19.07 -7.08
N GLU A 59 8.13 18.76 -5.82
CA GLU A 59 9.08 18.87 -4.71
C GLU A 59 10.23 17.86 -4.82
N LEU A 60 9.93 16.62 -5.23
CA LEU A 60 10.95 15.60 -5.46
C LEU A 60 11.84 15.94 -6.66
N GLU A 61 11.28 16.56 -7.69
CA GLU A 61 12.02 17.03 -8.86
C GLU A 61 12.91 18.24 -8.54
N ALA A 62 12.62 19.00 -7.50
CA ALA A 62 13.43 20.10 -6.99
C ALA A 62 14.47 19.67 -5.94
N ASP A 63 14.38 18.45 -5.40
CA ASP A 63 15.29 17.94 -4.36
C ASP A 63 16.65 17.58 -4.94
N MET A 64 17.62 18.50 -4.76
CA MET A 64 18.96 18.36 -5.31
C MET A 64 19.76 17.21 -4.69
N GLU A 65 19.49 16.82 -3.42
CA GLU A 65 20.18 15.72 -2.76
C GLU A 65 19.71 14.39 -3.33
N LEU A 66 18.39 14.23 -3.50
CA LEU A 66 17.80 13.07 -4.16
C LEU A 66 18.33 12.93 -5.59
N LEU A 67 18.22 13.97 -6.40
CA LEU A 67 18.68 13.96 -7.79
C LEU A 67 20.18 13.66 -7.92
N ARG A 68 21.01 14.20 -7.02
CA ARG A 68 22.45 13.89 -6.97
C ARG A 68 22.69 12.42 -6.63
N SER A 69 21.94 11.88 -5.68
CA SER A 69 22.06 10.46 -5.29
C SER A 69 21.69 9.52 -6.44
N LEU A 70 20.68 9.89 -7.25
CA LEU A 70 20.24 9.10 -8.40
C LEU A 70 21.25 9.15 -9.57
N LYS A 71 21.95 10.26 -9.77
CA LYS A 71 23.02 10.37 -10.79
C LYS A 71 24.19 9.42 -10.57
N THR A 72 24.41 8.92 -9.35
CA THR A 72 25.46 7.93 -9.07
C THR A 72 25.13 6.53 -9.60
N VAL A 73 23.88 6.29 -10.00
CA VAL A 73 23.49 5.08 -10.71
C VAL A 73 23.98 5.20 -12.15
N GLN A 74 24.79 4.25 -12.59
CA GLN A 74 25.45 4.32 -13.90
C GLN A 74 24.44 4.37 -15.05
N GLY A 75 24.60 5.37 -15.93
CA GLY A 75 23.81 5.50 -17.15
C GLY A 75 23.74 6.91 -17.69
N PRO A 76 23.41 7.10 -18.99
CA PRO A 76 23.41 8.39 -19.66
C PRO A 76 22.15 9.24 -19.43
N ARG A 77 21.17 8.72 -18.68
CA ARG A 77 19.87 9.37 -18.51
C ARG A 77 19.94 10.58 -17.57
N ARG A 78 18.93 11.46 -17.66
CA ARG A 78 18.76 12.59 -16.74
C ARG A 78 18.33 12.09 -15.37
N ALA A 79 18.69 12.80 -14.29
CA ALA A 79 18.31 12.42 -12.92
C ALA A 79 16.78 12.33 -12.74
N HIS A 80 16.02 13.16 -13.42
CA HIS A 80 14.56 13.13 -13.41
C HIS A 80 13.97 11.86 -14.05
N ASP A 81 14.64 11.26 -15.04
CA ASP A 81 14.22 9.99 -15.63
C ASP A 81 14.44 8.84 -14.64
N TYR A 82 15.54 8.88 -13.89
CA TYR A 82 15.84 7.95 -12.82
C TYR A 82 14.84 8.08 -11.65
N LEU A 83 14.50 9.32 -11.29
CA LEU A 83 13.48 9.60 -10.27
C LEU A 83 12.13 9.02 -10.68
N ARG A 84 11.72 9.28 -11.93
CA ARG A 84 10.46 8.74 -12.47
C ARG A 84 10.44 7.22 -12.40
N GLU A 85 11.49 6.55 -12.87
CA GLU A 85 11.59 5.08 -12.83
C GLU A 85 11.51 4.54 -11.40
N GLY A 86 12.25 5.14 -10.46
CA GLY A 86 12.22 4.72 -9.05
C GLY A 86 10.83 4.88 -8.42
N LEU A 87 10.14 5.99 -8.69
CA LEU A 87 8.78 6.23 -8.22
C LEU A 87 7.76 5.26 -8.84
N GLU A 88 7.84 5.01 -10.15
CA GLU A 88 6.96 4.07 -10.84
C GLU A 88 7.11 2.64 -10.31
N ARG A 89 8.35 2.20 -10.04
CA ARG A 89 8.62 0.90 -9.43
C ARG A 89 8.08 0.81 -8.00
N ALA A 90 8.30 1.84 -7.18
CA ALA A 90 7.81 1.87 -5.80
C ALA A 90 6.27 1.89 -5.73
N VAL A 91 5.58 2.54 -6.69
CA VAL A 91 4.12 2.49 -6.81
C VAL A 91 3.66 1.12 -7.30
N ALA A 92 4.31 0.55 -8.33
CA ALA A 92 3.98 -0.77 -8.86
C ALA A 92 4.15 -1.88 -7.81
N ARG A 93 5.18 -1.78 -6.94
CA ARG A 93 5.42 -2.71 -5.83
C ARG A 93 4.43 -2.51 -4.67
N GLY A 94 3.76 -1.38 -4.62
CA GLY A 94 2.84 -1.06 -3.53
C GLY A 94 3.50 -0.44 -2.29
N THR A 95 4.76 -0.05 -2.38
CA THR A 95 5.44 0.72 -1.32
C THR A 95 4.85 2.11 -1.20
N LEU A 96 4.50 2.71 -2.32
CA LEU A 96 3.90 4.02 -2.44
C LEU A 96 2.49 3.92 -3.05
N LEU A 97 1.64 4.85 -2.63
CA LEU A 97 0.40 5.20 -3.31
C LEU A 97 0.60 6.52 -4.03
N SER A 98 -0.06 6.73 -5.17
CA SER A 98 -0.02 8.02 -5.84
C SER A 98 -1.42 8.55 -6.17
N LEU A 99 -1.55 9.88 -6.05
CA LEU A 99 -2.74 10.64 -6.36
C LEU A 99 -2.38 11.66 -7.42
N SER A 100 -3.03 11.60 -8.58
CA SER A 100 -2.92 12.64 -9.60
C SER A 100 -4.09 13.60 -9.46
N VAL A 101 -3.77 14.88 -9.37
CA VAL A 101 -4.72 15.97 -9.23
C VAL A 101 -4.58 16.89 -10.44
N TRP A 102 -5.69 17.29 -11.02
CA TRP A 102 -5.77 18.31 -12.06
C TRP A 102 -6.49 19.51 -11.48
N GLU A 103 -5.82 20.64 -11.47
CA GLU A 103 -6.39 21.91 -11.03
C GLU A 103 -7.12 22.60 -12.19
N VAL A 104 -8.08 23.45 -11.87
CA VAL A 104 -8.72 24.31 -12.87
C VAL A 104 -7.68 25.22 -13.50
N GLY A 105 -7.56 25.17 -14.82
CA GLY A 105 -6.45 25.80 -15.56
C GLY A 105 -5.43 24.82 -16.14
N GLY A 106 -5.63 23.52 -15.89
CA GLY A 106 -4.90 22.44 -16.55
C GLY A 106 -3.57 22.04 -15.88
N ALA A 107 -3.21 22.65 -14.75
CA ALA A 107 -2.05 22.21 -13.99
C ALA A 107 -2.29 20.79 -13.46
N ARG A 108 -1.28 19.92 -13.63
CA ARG A 108 -1.33 18.55 -13.15
C ARG A 108 -0.21 18.33 -12.16
N GLU A 109 -0.58 17.89 -10.95
CA GLU A 109 0.38 17.51 -9.93
C GLU A 109 0.15 16.05 -9.50
N ARG A 110 1.23 15.34 -9.20
CA ARG A 110 1.17 13.98 -8.67
C ARG A 110 1.73 13.96 -7.26
N TRP A 111 0.94 13.46 -6.35
CA TRP A 111 1.28 13.32 -4.94
C TRP A 111 1.59 11.88 -4.59
N TYR A 112 2.57 11.68 -3.72
CA TYR A 112 2.99 10.36 -3.26
C TYR A 112 2.81 10.24 -1.76
N PHE A 113 2.39 9.07 -1.33
CA PHE A 113 2.14 8.69 0.06
C PHE A 113 2.80 7.35 0.34
N LEU A 114 3.29 7.11 1.57
CA LEU A 114 3.59 5.76 1.99
C LEU A 114 2.30 4.93 2.03
N ASN A 115 2.37 3.68 1.60
CA ASN A 115 1.23 2.77 1.63
C ASN A 115 0.96 2.29 3.07
N THR A 116 0.24 3.12 3.82
CA THR A 116 -0.21 2.84 5.18
C THR A 116 -1.73 2.68 5.23
N PRO A 117 -2.31 2.05 6.26
CA PRO A 117 -3.76 2.00 6.44
C PRO A 117 -4.42 3.39 6.37
N ALA A 118 -3.82 4.38 7.04
CA ALA A 118 -4.31 5.77 7.03
C ALA A 118 -4.29 6.40 5.63
N SER A 119 -3.21 6.17 4.86
CA SER A 119 -3.11 6.66 3.48
C SER A 119 -4.15 6.01 2.58
N ARG A 120 -4.35 4.69 2.69
CA ARG A 120 -5.37 3.97 1.91
C ARG A 120 -6.78 4.46 2.19
N GLU A 121 -7.10 4.66 3.47
CA GLU A 121 -8.40 5.17 3.89
C GLU A 121 -8.64 6.59 3.37
N ALA A 122 -7.68 7.50 3.54
CA ALA A 122 -7.79 8.87 3.07
C ALA A 122 -7.96 8.93 1.54
N LEU A 123 -7.15 8.19 0.78
CA LEU A 123 -7.27 8.14 -0.68
C LEU A 123 -8.58 7.50 -1.15
N GLY A 124 -9.13 6.54 -0.38
CA GLY A 124 -10.47 5.99 -0.65
C GLY A 124 -11.60 7.00 -0.50
N ARG A 125 -11.45 7.98 0.41
CA ARG A 125 -12.44 9.05 0.62
C ARG A 125 -12.40 10.12 -0.47
N VAL A 126 -11.24 10.41 -1.04
CA VAL A 126 -11.06 11.49 -2.02
C VAL A 126 -11.30 11.05 -3.47
N GLU A 127 -11.36 9.76 -3.75
CA GLU A 127 -11.55 9.25 -5.10
C GLU A 127 -12.87 9.76 -5.70
N GLY A 128 -12.77 10.54 -6.79
CA GLY A 128 -13.93 11.19 -7.42
C GLY A 128 -14.52 12.39 -6.68
N ARG A 129 -13.92 12.86 -5.58
CA ARG A 129 -14.42 13.96 -4.75
C ARG A 129 -13.36 15.07 -4.62
N GLY A 130 -13.40 16.05 -5.50
CA GLY A 130 -12.42 17.14 -5.53
C GLY A 130 -12.26 17.91 -4.21
N ARG A 131 -13.35 18.28 -3.53
CA ARG A 131 -13.30 18.98 -2.22
C ARG A 131 -12.56 18.23 -1.13
N ALA A 132 -12.70 16.91 -1.07
CA ALA A 132 -11.99 16.12 -0.08
C ALA A 132 -10.47 16.09 -0.33
N VAL A 133 -10.01 16.41 -1.55
CA VAL A 133 -8.59 16.55 -1.88
C VAL A 133 -8.03 17.87 -1.36
N GLU A 134 -8.78 18.96 -1.45
CA GLU A 134 -8.41 20.28 -0.95
C GLU A 134 -8.23 20.28 0.59
N GLU A 135 -8.98 19.44 1.29
CA GLU A 135 -8.81 19.19 2.72
C GLU A 135 -7.56 18.33 3.04
N LEU A 136 -7.17 17.46 2.10
CA LEU A 136 -6.05 16.53 2.28
C LEU A 136 -4.71 17.13 1.87
N LEU A 137 -4.69 17.94 0.82
CA LEU A 137 -3.49 18.47 0.18
C LEU A 137 -3.57 19.99 0.03
N PRO A 138 -2.42 20.69 0.02
CA PRO A 138 -2.36 22.14 -0.24
C PRO A 138 -2.54 22.43 -1.74
N VAL A 139 -3.72 22.11 -2.25
CA VAL A 139 -4.13 22.34 -3.65
C VAL A 139 -5.43 23.13 -3.68
N HIS A 140 -5.63 23.91 -4.73
CA HIS A 140 -6.81 24.74 -4.92
C HIS A 140 -7.58 24.33 -6.17
N THR A 141 -8.91 24.34 -6.08
CA THR A 141 -9.81 24.14 -7.21
C THR A 141 -9.48 22.89 -8.06
N VAL A 142 -9.78 21.72 -7.48
CA VAL A 142 -9.49 20.42 -8.11
C VAL A 142 -10.57 20.06 -9.14
N GLU A 143 -10.15 19.77 -10.36
CA GLU A 143 -11.03 19.35 -11.45
C GLU A 143 -11.17 17.81 -11.53
N VAL A 144 -10.05 17.10 -11.53
CA VAL A 144 -10.02 15.63 -11.67
C VAL A 144 -9.07 15.00 -10.68
N VAL A 145 -9.47 13.89 -10.09
CA VAL A 145 -8.68 13.10 -9.16
C VAL A 145 -8.56 11.67 -9.65
N ARG A 146 -7.33 11.17 -9.75
CA ARG A 146 -7.05 9.76 -10.04
C ARG A 146 -6.11 9.17 -9.02
N VAL A 147 -6.57 8.20 -8.26
CA VAL A 147 -5.73 7.40 -7.35
C VAL A 147 -5.08 6.28 -8.15
N GLN A 148 -3.75 6.22 -8.12
CA GLN A 148 -3.01 5.09 -8.65
C GLN A 148 -2.61 4.19 -7.49
N ARG A 149 -3.16 3.00 -7.49
CA ARG A 149 -2.87 1.93 -6.54
C ARG A 149 -2.06 0.85 -7.21
N PRO A 150 -1.39 -0.02 -6.45
CA PRO A 150 -0.83 -1.23 -7.02
C PRO A 150 -1.91 -1.97 -7.79
N ASN A 151 -1.58 -2.44 -8.99
CA ASN A 151 -2.51 -3.27 -9.75
C ASN A 151 -2.83 -4.54 -8.94
N ILE A 152 -4.09 -4.96 -8.90
CA ILE A 152 -4.52 -6.16 -8.15
C ILE A 152 -3.79 -7.42 -8.60
N PHE A 153 -3.33 -7.49 -9.84
CA PHE A 153 -2.51 -8.59 -10.35
C PHE A 153 -1.15 -8.65 -9.66
N THR A 154 -0.49 -7.49 -9.50
CA THR A 154 0.77 -7.36 -8.76
C THR A 154 0.59 -7.72 -7.29
N LEU A 155 -0.50 -7.24 -6.64
CA LEU A 155 -0.82 -7.61 -5.26
C LEU A 155 -1.06 -9.11 -5.11
N TYR A 156 -1.73 -9.73 -6.08
CA TYR A 156 -1.97 -11.17 -6.09
C TYR A 156 -0.65 -11.96 -6.17
N GLU A 157 0.21 -11.62 -7.14
CA GLU A 157 1.50 -12.30 -7.31
C GLU A 157 2.41 -12.19 -6.09
N GLN A 158 2.45 -11.01 -5.48
CA GLN A 158 3.30 -10.75 -4.32
C GLN A 158 2.81 -11.42 -3.03
N ASN A 159 1.51 -11.64 -2.87
CA ASN A 159 0.93 -12.00 -1.58
C ASN A 159 0.23 -13.36 -1.58
N ILE A 160 -0.35 -13.78 -2.72
CA ILE A 160 -1.19 -14.96 -2.80
C ILE A 160 -0.50 -16.08 -3.55
N GLY A 161 -0.02 -15.83 -4.76
CA GLY A 161 0.64 -16.85 -5.56
C GLY A 161 0.80 -16.50 -7.04
N LEU A 162 1.23 -17.49 -7.84
CA LEU A 162 1.50 -17.31 -9.25
C LEU A 162 0.26 -16.87 -10.02
N LEU A 163 0.40 -15.83 -10.83
CA LEU A 163 -0.66 -15.33 -11.71
C LEU A 163 -0.74 -16.21 -12.96
N THR A 164 -1.70 -17.12 -12.98
CA THR A 164 -2.04 -17.89 -14.19
C THR A 164 -3.05 -17.13 -15.05
N PRO A 165 -3.17 -17.41 -16.36
CA PRO A 165 -4.19 -16.78 -17.21
C PRO A 165 -5.60 -16.88 -16.64
N LEU A 166 -5.97 -18.05 -16.09
CA LEU A 166 -7.28 -18.27 -15.48
C LEU A 166 -7.51 -17.36 -14.27
N VAL A 167 -6.51 -17.23 -13.39
CA VAL A 167 -6.59 -16.33 -12.22
C VAL A 167 -6.64 -14.87 -12.66
N ALA A 168 -5.90 -14.49 -13.71
CA ALA A 168 -5.96 -13.15 -14.26
C ALA A 168 -7.37 -12.78 -14.77
N ASP A 169 -8.07 -13.70 -15.41
CA ASP A 169 -9.44 -13.48 -15.86
C ASP A 169 -10.41 -13.39 -14.68
N GLU A 170 -10.25 -14.22 -13.66
CA GLU A 170 -11.05 -14.12 -12.43
C GLU A 170 -10.80 -12.82 -11.65
N LEU A 171 -9.56 -12.33 -11.63
CA LEU A 171 -9.22 -11.03 -11.04
C LEU A 171 -9.87 -9.87 -11.80
N ARG A 172 -9.84 -9.88 -13.14
CA ARG A 172 -10.53 -8.86 -13.97
C ARG A 172 -12.03 -8.85 -13.70
N ALA A 173 -12.65 -10.04 -13.61
CA ALA A 173 -14.06 -10.14 -13.27
C ALA A 173 -14.34 -9.55 -11.88
N ALA A 174 -13.48 -9.81 -10.90
CA ALA A 174 -13.62 -9.26 -9.56
C ALA A 174 -13.45 -7.72 -9.51
N GLU A 175 -12.58 -7.13 -10.33
CA GLU A 175 -12.47 -5.66 -10.45
C GLU A 175 -13.74 -4.99 -10.95
N LEU A 176 -14.54 -5.69 -11.76
CA LEU A 176 -15.82 -5.20 -12.24
C LEU A 176 -16.95 -5.36 -11.20
N GLU A 177 -16.83 -6.37 -10.33
CA GLU A 177 -17.88 -6.74 -9.37
C GLU A 177 -17.69 -6.08 -7.98
N TYR A 178 -16.41 -5.91 -7.55
CA TYR A 178 -16.09 -5.44 -6.20
C TYR A 178 -15.21 -4.18 -6.23
N PRO A 179 -15.35 -3.28 -5.24
CA PRO A 179 -14.41 -2.18 -5.06
C PRO A 179 -12.98 -2.71 -4.89
N VAL A 180 -12.01 -2.08 -5.53
CA VAL A 180 -10.58 -2.47 -5.46
C VAL A 180 -10.10 -2.58 -4.00
N ALA A 181 -10.53 -1.66 -3.13
CA ALA A 181 -10.20 -1.71 -1.69
C ALA A 181 -10.71 -2.99 -0.98
N TRP A 182 -11.81 -3.56 -1.45
CA TRP A 182 -12.31 -4.83 -0.92
C TRP A 182 -11.41 -5.99 -1.36
N ILE A 183 -10.98 -5.99 -2.62
CA ILE A 183 -10.10 -7.02 -3.16
C ILE A 183 -8.76 -6.99 -2.43
N GLU A 184 -8.18 -5.81 -2.22
CA GLU A 184 -6.94 -5.63 -1.46
C GLU A 184 -7.06 -6.16 -0.01
N ASP A 185 -8.13 -5.79 0.68
CA ASP A 185 -8.34 -6.22 2.07
C ASP A 185 -8.66 -7.72 2.18
N ALA A 186 -9.38 -8.28 1.22
CA ALA A 186 -9.64 -9.72 1.16
C ALA A 186 -8.35 -10.52 0.90
N MET A 187 -7.45 -10.02 0.05
CA MET A 187 -6.12 -10.60 -0.14
C MET A 187 -5.29 -10.53 1.14
N ARG A 188 -5.29 -9.38 1.84
CA ARG A 188 -4.60 -9.23 3.12
C ARG A 188 -5.13 -10.23 4.15
N GLN A 189 -6.45 -10.34 4.29
CA GLN A 189 -7.06 -11.31 5.19
C GLN A 189 -6.68 -12.76 4.85
N ALA A 190 -6.58 -13.08 3.55
CA ALA A 190 -6.12 -14.41 3.11
C ALA A 190 -4.68 -14.70 3.52
N VAL A 191 -3.80 -13.68 3.51
CA VAL A 191 -2.42 -13.79 3.99
C VAL A 191 -2.37 -13.98 5.51
N GLU A 192 -3.10 -13.16 6.27
CA GLU A 192 -3.18 -13.23 7.74
C GLU A 192 -3.64 -14.61 8.24
N TYR A 193 -4.61 -15.21 7.55
CA TYR A 193 -5.08 -16.55 7.86
C TYR A 193 -4.26 -17.66 7.21
N ASN A 194 -3.14 -17.36 6.57
CA ASN A 194 -2.28 -18.29 5.83
C ASN A 194 -3.04 -19.14 4.79
N LYS A 195 -4.09 -18.57 4.19
CA LYS A 195 -4.92 -19.21 3.16
C LYS A 195 -4.72 -18.52 1.81
N ARG A 196 -3.48 -18.53 1.33
CA ARG A 196 -3.02 -17.83 0.13
C ARG A 196 -3.50 -18.51 -1.14
N ASN A 197 -4.79 -18.40 -1.45
CA ASN A 197 -5.37 -18.85 -2.71
C ASN A 197 -6.57 -17.97 -3.10
N TRP A 198 -6.79 -17.83 -4.40
CA TRP A 198 -7.83 -16.96 -4.95
C TRP A 198 -9.25 -17.42 -4.53
N ARG A 199 -9.48 -18.71 -4.44
CA ARG A 199 -10.79 -19.24 -4.01
C ARG A 199 -11.19 -18.75 -2.62
N TYR A 200 -10.21 -18.64 -1.72
CA TYR A 200 -10.45 -18.13 -0.37
C TYR A 200 -10.73 -16.61 -0.40
N VAL A 201 -9.94 -15.84 -1.15
CA VAL A 201 -10.15 -14.40 -1.36
C VAL A 201 -11.57 -14.15 -1.90
N ARG A 202 -11.98 -14.87 -2.93
CA ARG A 202 -13.31 -14.77 -3.51
C ARG A 202 -14.42 -15.13 -2.51
N GLY A 203 -14.18 -16.10 -1.64
CA GLY A 203 -15.11 -16.46 -0.55
C GLY A 203 -15.32 -15.31 0.43
N ILE A 204 -14.25 -14.57 0.79
CA ILE A 204 -14.34 -13.38 1.63
C ILE A 204 -15.17 -12.29 0.92
N LEU A 205 -14.88 -11.99 -0.35
CA LEU A 205 -15.57 -10.97 -1.12
C LEU A 205 -17.08 -11.23 -1.22
N ARG A 206 -17.47 -12.47 -1.53
CA ARG A 206 -18.88 -12.89 -1.58
C ARG A 206 -19.59 -12.74 -0.23
N ARG A 207 -18.92 -13.09 0.85
CA ARG A 207 -19.49 -12.94 2.19
C ARG A 207 -19.70 -11.46 2.50
N TRP A 208 -18.74 -10.59 2.23
CA TRP A 208 -18.89 -9.15 2.45
C TRP A 208 -19.97 -8.51 1.59
N GLN A 209 -20.24 -9.05 0.40
CA GLN A 209 -21.33 -8.60 -0.47
C GLN A 209 -22.70 -8.94 0.14
N ILE A 210 -22.83 -10.08 0.80
CA ILE A 210 -24.10 -10.57 1.39
C ILE A 210 -24.34 -9.97 2.78
N GLU A 211 -23.32 -9.99 3.64
CA GLU A 211 -23.43 -9.68 5.08
C GLU A 211 -23.02 -8.24 5.41
N GLY A 212 -22.40 -7.53 4.47
CA GLY A 212 -21.73 -6.24 4.73
C GLY A 212 -20.33 -6.43 5.30
N ARG A 213 -19.50 -5.40 5.06
CA ARG A 213 -18.12 -5.38 5.54
C ARG A 213 -18.10 -4.99 7.02
N GLY A 214 -18.00 -5.92 7.93
CA GLY A 214 -17.94 -5.65 9.37
C GLY A 214 -18.44 -6.77 10.27
N HIS A 215 -19.21 -7.72 9.75
CA HIS A 215 -19.78 -8.80 10.54
C HIS A 215 -18.90 -10.05 10.70
N GLY A 216 -17.68 -10.05 10.17
CA GLY A 216 -16.82 -11.25 10.12
C GLY A 216 -15.99 -11.54 11.37
N VAL A 217 -15.96 -10.68 12.38
CA VAL A 217 -15.14 -10.87 13.60
C VAL A 217 -15.94 -11.52 14.72
N ASP A 218 -17.25 -11.27 14.79
CA ASP A 218 -18.10 -11.79 15.87
C ASP A 218 -18.67 -13.20 15.60
N ALA A 219 -18.82 -13.62 14.34
CA ALA A 219 -19.41 -14.90 13.99
C ALA A 219 -18.55 -16.12 14.43
N ARG A 220 -17.22 -15.97 14.56
CA ARG A 220 -16.33 -17.07 14.99
C ARG A 220 -16.28 -17.28 16.49
N ARG A 221 -16.67 -16.29 17.29
CA ARG A 221 -16.79 -16.46 18.73
C ARG A 221 -17.99 -17.33 19.10
N SER A 222 -19.05 -17.27 18.29
CA SER A 222 -20.26 -18.09 18.48
C SER A 222 -20.11 -19.54 17.97
N GLU A 223 -19.30 -19.82 16.97
CA GLU A 223 -19.07 -21.19 16.49
C GLU A 223 -18.14 -22.00 17.39
N GLN A 224 -17.13 -21.37 18.02
CA GLN A 224 -16.27 -22.06 18.99
C GLN A 224 -16.99 -22.36 20.31
N ASP A 225 -17.93 -21.52 20.72
CA ASP A 225 -18.76 -21.79 21.90
C ASP A 225 -19.82 -22.89 21.62
N HIS A 226 -20.29 -23.01 20.39
CA HIS A 226 -21.28 -24.04 20.03
C HIS A 226 -20.67 -25.45 19.87
N ASP A 227 -19.40 -25.53 19.47
CA ASP A 227 -18.72 -26.83 19.31
C ASP A 227 -18.25 -27.39 20.67
N SER A 228 -17.92 -26.52 21.62
CA SER A 228 -17.59 -26.94 22.99
C SER A 228 -18.81 -27.47 23.77
N ASP A 229 -20.02 -27.00 23.47
CA ASP A 229 -21.26 -27.42 24.12
C ASP A 229 -21.79 -28.73 23.53
N ARG A 230 -21.48 -29.07 22.29
CA ARG A 230 -21.80 -30.37 21.67
C ARG A 230 -21.01 -31.53 22.29
N TYR A 231 -19.77 -31.30 22.69
CA TYR A 231 -18.95 -32.34 23.36
C TYR A 231 -19.38 -32.59 24.82
N ARG A 232 -19.97 -31.59 25.49
CA ARG A 232 -20.48 -31.74 26.86
C ARG A 232 -21.83 -32.45 26.97
N ARG A 233 -22.63 -32.47 25.90
CA ARG A 233 -23.97 -33.13 25.87
C ARG A 233 -24.00 -34.42 25.07
N GLY A 234 -22.85 -34.94 24.64
CA GLY A 234 -22.75 -36.22 23.95
C GLY A 234 -22.90 -37.41 24.91
N LYS A 235 -23.17 -38.60 24.35
CA LYS A 235 -23.49 -39.89 24.97
C LYS A 235 -22.47 -40.39 26.04
N TYR A 236 -21.43 -39.66 26.34
CA TYR A 236 -20.36 -39.99 27.28
C TYR A 236 -20.09 -38.90 28.35
N GLY A 237 -21.05 -38.00 28.58
CA GLY A 237 -20.94 -36.90 29.56
C GLY A 237 -20.87 -37.36 31.05
N HIS A 238 -20.88 -38.63 31.33
CA HIS A 238 -20.83 -39.22 32.67
C HIS A 238 -19.43 -39.76 33.05
N LEU A 239 -18.42 -39.53 32.23
CA LEU A 239 -17.05 -40.05 32.43
C LEU A 239 -16.02 -38.99 32.84
N VAL A 240 -16.45 -37.76 33.18
CA VAL A 240 -15.55 -36.71 33.67
C VAL A 240 -16.10 -36.23 35.01
N GLU A 241 -15.66 -36.85 36.09
CA GLU A 241 -15.55 -36.30 37.43
C GLU A 241 -14.11 -35.85 37.66
#